data_929b450411af708885ca4bf4107dd719
#
_entry.id   929b450411af708885ca4bf4107dd719
#
_cell.length_a   1.000
_cell.length_b   1.000
_cell.length_c   1.000
_cell.angle_alpha   90.00
_cell.angle_beta   90.00
_cell.angle_gamma   90.00
#
_symmetry.space_group_name_H-M   'P 1'
#
loop_
_entity.id
_entity.type
_entity.pdbx_description
1 polymer ?
#
loop_
_entity_poly.entity_id
_entity_poly.type
_entity_poly.pdbx_seq_one_letter_code
_entity_poly.pdbx_strand_id
1 'polypeptide(L)'
;MERVTEPDWVEHVIWWQIYPLGFVGAHPADPPPTADEHRIRRIVDWLDYAVELGASGLALGPVFASRSHGYDTTDHYRIDPRLGDDADFDHLVSEAHQRGLRLLLDGVFNHVGTDFARYRDAVDGGDTSWFRVRGGTFANFEGHDGLIALDHRNPEVVDYTVDVMRHWLGRGADGWRLDAAYAVPDSFWAEVLPRVRAEFPQAWFVGEVIHGDYGAHVRRAGFDSITQYELWKAIWSSLNDANFHELDWTLTRHNEFLDTFVPLTFIGNHDVTRIASMVDNPAHVEHALAILLTIGGTPSVYAGDESAYRGVKEERFGGDDAVRPEFGSPHEGVGEHGQQVFRAHQHLIGLRRRHPWLHTARTAPLHVTNHGYVYAARDGDNTLIVALNVADEPMPVSLSELGFGTAEMVAGSGAPPPDVVAEAVVPAHGWLVLVPR
;
A
#
# COMPACT_ATOMS: atom_id res chain seq x y z
N MET A 1 13.79 19.47 -12.23
CA MET A 1 12.73 18.87 -13.10
C MET A 1 11.43 19.00 -12.34
N GLU A 2 10.34 19.24 -13.03
CA GLU A 2 9.02 19.33 -12.39
C GLU A 2 8.58 17.96 -11.89
N ARG A 3 8.00 17.89 -10.68
CA ARG A 3 7.44 16.68 -10.10
C ARG A 3 6.23 16.25 -10.94
N VAL A 4 5.98 14.94 -11.03
CA VAL A 4 4.77 14.39 -11.66
C VAL A 4 3.55 14.95 -10.95
N THR A 5 2.58 15.43 -11.74
CA THR A 5 1.31 15.96 -11.21
C THR A 5 0.34 14.80 -11.04
N GLU A 6 -0.07 14.54 -9.82
CA GLU A 6 -1.11 13.58 -9.47
C GLU A 6 -2.47 14.29 -9.28
N PRO A 7 -3.60 13.57 -9.28
CA PRO A 7 -4.90 14.16 -8.97
C PRO A 7 -4.94 14.76 -7.57
N ASP A 8 -5.56 15.94 -7.41
CA ASP A 8 -5.59 16.71 -6.15
C ASP A 8 -6.11 15.92 -4.95
N TRP A 9 -7.02 14.97 -5.16
CA TRP A 9 -7.60 14.16 -4.08
C TRP A 9 -6.57 13.21 -3.43
N VAL A 10 -5.45 12.88 -4.11
CA VAL A 10 -4.42 11.95 -3.63
C VAL A 10 -3.68 12.50 -2.42
N GLU A 11 -3.52 13.84 -2.32
CA GLU A 11 -2.89 14.48 -1.15
C GLU A 11 -3.57 14.08 0.18
N HIS A 12 -4.85 13.78 0.14
CA HIS A 12 -5.66 13.50 1.32
C HIS A 12 -5.98 12.02 1.52
N VAL A 13 -5.58 11.15 0.58
CA VAL A 13 -5.94 9.74 0.66
C VAL A 13 -5.04 8.98 1.64
N ILE A 14 -5.67 8.15 2.44
CA ILE A 14 -5.04 7.13 3.26
C ILE A 14 -5.73 5.83 2.89
N TRP A 15 -4.99 4.93 2.27
CA TRP A 15 -5.52 3.68 1.80
C TRP A 15 -5.69 2.68 2.93
N TRP A 16 -6.82 1.98 2.96
CA TRP A 16 -6.98 0.72 3.67
C TRP A 16 -6.95 -0.39 2.64
N GLN A 17 -5.90 -1.19 2.63
CA GLN A 17 -5.67 -2.24 1.64
C GLN A 17 -6.30 -3.55 2.10
N ILE A 18 -7.07 -4.19 1.21
CA ILE A 18 -7.70 -5.49 1.42
C ILE A 18 -7.23 -6.46 0.33
N TYR A 19 -6.94 -7.70 0.70
CA TYR A 19 -6.85 -8.83 -0.25
C TYR A 19 -8.21 -9.55 -0.27
N PRO A 20 -9.07 -9.30 -1.27
CA PRO A 20 -10.50 -9.63 -1.19
C PRO A 20 -10.78 -11.11 -1.02
N LEU A 21 -10.12 -11.99 -1.81
CA LEU A 21 -10.36 -13.44 -1.74
C LEU A 21 -10.11 -13.99 -0.33
N GLY A 22 -8.98 -13.67 0.29
CA GLY A 22 -8.72 -14.06 1.67
C GLY A 22 -9.71 -13.42 2.64
N PHE A 23 -9.86 -12.10 2.55
CA PHE A 23 -10.66 -11.30 3.48
C PHE A 23 -12.11 -11.82 3.66
N VAL A 24 -12.72 -12.27 2.57
CA VAL A 24 -14.09 -12.81 2.59
C VAL A 24 -14.15 -14.34 2.66
N GLY A 25 -13.01 -15.02 2.90
CA GLY A 25 -12.96 -16.48 3.02
C GLY A 25 -13.21 -17.22 1.70
N ALA A 26 -12.88 -16.62 0.56
CA ALA A 26 -12.93 -17.26 -0.75
C ALA A 26 -11.60 -17.94 -1.04
N HIS A 27 -11.41 -19.17 -0.56
CA HIS A 27 -10.15 -19.88 -0.72
C HIS A 27 -9.92 -20.35 -2.17
N PRO A 28 -8.64 -20.46 -2.62
CA PRO A 28 -8.31 -20.87 -3.99
C PRO A 28 -8.89 -22.22 -4.42
N ALA A 29 -9.07 -23.15 -3.49
CA ALA A 29 -9.59 -24.47 -3.74
C ALA A 29 -11.13 -24.59 -3.60
N ASP A 30 -11.80 -23.51 -3.21
CA ASP A 30 -13.26 -23.53 -3.06
C ASP A 30 -13.94 -23.76 -4.42
N PRO A 31 -14.99 -24.57 -4.47
CA PRO A 31 -15.84 -24.61 -5.64
C PRO A 31 -16.43 -23.20 -5.88
N PRO A 32 -16.75 -22.84 -7.13
CA PRO A 32 -17.49 -21.61 -7.40
C PRO A 32 -18.69 -21.54 -6.45
N PRO A 33 -18.94 -20.38 -5.82
CA PRO A 33 -20.07 -20.26 -4.91
C PRO A 33 -21.37 -20.63 -5.61
N THR A 34 -22.33 -21.12 -4.83
CA THR A 34 -23.70 -21.24 -5.33
C THR A 34 -24.20 -19.85 -5.71
N ALA A 35 -25.19 -19.76 -6.61
CA ALA A 35 -25.66 -18.49 -7.20
C ALA A 35 -26.10 -17.41 -6.17
N ASP A 36 -26.16 -17.76 -4.89
CA ASP A 36 -26.61 -16.90 -3.78
C ASP A 36 -25.47 -16.40 -2.88
N GLU A 37 -24.20 -16.73 -3.18
CA GLU A 37 -23.05 -16.29 -2.36
C GLU A 37 -22.44 -15.01 -2.95
N HIS A 38 -22.78 -13.87 -2.35
CA HIS A 38 -22.30 -12.54 -2.68
C HIS A 38 -21.22 -12.09 -1.69
N ARG A 39 -20.08 -12.82 -1.63
CA ARG A 39 -19.06 -12.67 -0.56
C ARG A 39 -18.42 -11.27 -0.52
N ILE A 40 -18.27 -10.60 -1.67
CA ILE A 40 -17.71 -9.24 -1.72
C ILE A 40 -18.53 -8.24 -0.91
N ARG A 41 -19.83 -8.51 -0.70
CA ARG A 41 -20.69 -7.66 0.15
C ARG A 41 -20.24 -7.63 1.62
N ARG A 42 -19.52 -8.65 2.08
CA ARG A 42 -18.90 -8.63 3.42
C ARG A 42 -17.90 -7.47 3.58
N ILE A 43 -17.29 -6.99 2.48
CA ILE A 43 -16.43 -5.80 2.52
C ILE A 43 -17.27 -4.55 2.82
N VAL A 44 -18.52 -4.50 2.34
CA VAL A 44 -19.44 -3.36 2.62
C VAL A 44 -19.68 -3.21 4.12
N ASP A 45 -19.77 -4.33 4.86
CA ASP A 45 -19.97 -4.32 6.31
C ASP A 45 -18.76 -3.70 7.06
N TRP A 46 -17.59 -3.63 6.42
CA TRP A 46 -16.37 -3.09 6.96
C TRP A 46 -16.09 -1.62 6.55
N LEU A 47 -16.90 -1.01 5.68
CA LEU A 47 -16.63 0.35 5.21
C LEU A 47 -16.75 1.39 6.33
N ASP A 48 -17.69 1.22 7.26
CA ASP A 48 -17.79 2.11 8.42
C ASP A 48 -16.59 1.96 9.36
N TYR A 49 -16.05 0.75 9.51
CA TYR A 49 -14.79 0.50 10.22
C TYR A 49 -13.59 1.20 9.54
N ALA A 50 -13.49 1.14 8.20
CA ALA A 50 -12.46 1.86 7.47
C ALA A 50 -12.53 3.38 7.71
N VAL A 51 -13.74 3.95 7.73
CA VAL A 51 -13.98 5.36 8.08
C VAL A 51 -13.63 5.63 9.54
N GLU A 52 -13.99 4.74 10.47
CA GLU A 52 -13.65 4.84 11.90
C GLU A 52 -12.13 4.82 12.10
N LEU A 53 -11.40 3.97 11.39
CA LEU A 53 -9.93 3.94 11.37
C LEU A 53 -9.35 5.29 10.90
N GLY A 54 -10.09 6.00 10.06
CA GLY A 54 -9.69 7.24 9.43
C GLY A 54 -9.21 7.09 7.99
N ALA A 55 -9.36 5.92 7.36
CA ALA A 55 -9.09 5.74 5.94
C ALA A 55 -10.02 6.60 5.07
N SER A 56 -9.58 6.95 3.88
CA SER A 56 -10.35 7.66 2.86
C SER A 56 -10.25 7.01 1.48
N GLY A 57 -9.64 5.83 1.43
CA GLY A 57 -9.59 5.00 0.25
C GLY A 57 -9.54 3.52 0.60
N LEU A 58 -10.13 2.72 -0.27
CA LEU A 58 -10.13 1.27 -0.24
C LEU A 58 -9.27 0.77 -1.39
N ALA A 59 -8.11 0.16 -1.09
CA ALA A 59 -7.25 -0.46 -2.08
C ALA A 59 -7.52 -1.97 -2.10
N LEU A 60 -8.13 -2.45 -3.18
CA LEU A 60 -8.46 -3.85 -3.35
C LEU A 60 -7.35 -4.57 -4.11
N GLY A 61 -6.86 -5.70 -3.57
CA GLY A 61 -6.15 -6.69 -4.35
C GLY A 61 -7.05 -7.25 -5.47
N PRO A 62 -6.57 -8.23 -6.29
CA PRO A 62 -7.30 -8.68 -7.47
C PRO A 62 -8.72 -9.12 -7.17
N VAL A 63 -9.68 -8.57 -7.93
CA VAL A 63 -11.12 -8.89 -7.84
C VAL A 63 -11.64 -9.60 -9.08
N PHE A 64 -10.82 -9.73 -10.13
CA PHE A 64 -11.25 -10.29 -11.42
C PHE A 64 -11.20 -11.81 -11.41
N ALA A 65 -11.99 -12.42 -12.31
CA ALA A 65 -12.04 -13.86 -12.45
C ALA A 65 -10.63 -14.44 -12.59
N SER A 66 -10.30 -15.36 -11.72
CA SER A 66 -9.00 -15.99 -11.63
C SER A 66 -9.11 -17.49 -11.39
N ARG A 67 -8.02 -18.21 -11.62
CA ARG A 67 -8.00 -19.65 -11.38
C ARG A 67 -7.80 -19.99 -9.90
N SER A 68 -6.99 -19.20 -9.17
CA SER A 68 -6.66 -19.48 -7.78
C SER A 68 -6.57 -18.22 -6.92
N HIS A 69 -5.42 -17.56 -6.88
CA HIS A 69 -5.10 -16.49 -5.94
C HIS A 69 -5.37 -15.06 -6.45
N GLY A 70 -6.08 -14.89 -7.54
CA GLY A 70 -6.39 -13.56 -8.09
C GLY A 70 -5.35 -13.05 -9.09
N TYR A 71 -4.07 -13.36 -8.89
CA TYR A 71 -2.98 -12.93 -9.78
C TYR A 71 -2.84 -13.81 -11.03
N ASP A 72 -3.55 -14.90 -11.14
CA ASP A 72 -3.69 -15.76 -12.31
C ASP A 72 -5.01 -15.50 -13.06
N THR A 73 -5.23 -14.23 -13.41
CA THR A 73 -6.47 -13.72 -14.04
C THR A 73 -6.85 -14.50 -15.29
N THR A 74 -8.12 -14.88 -15.37
CA THR A 74 -8.69 -15.59 -16.53
C THR A 74 -9.65 -14.73 -17.35
N ASP A 75 -10.22 -13.68 -16.76
CA ASP A 75 -11.06 -12.69 -17.44
C ASP A 75 -11.05 -11.36 -16.66
N HIS A 76 -10.50 -10.32 -17.25
CA HIS A 76 -10.42 -8.99 -16.65
C HIS A 76 -11.73 -8.19 -16.72
N TYR A 77 -12.75 -8.67 -17.46
CA TYR A 77 -14.05 -8.00 -17.55
C TYR A 77 -15.11 -8.59 -16.63
N ARG A 78 -14.73 -9.57 -15.81
CA ARG A 78 -15.64 -10.29 -14.93
C ARG A 78 -15.11 -10.29 -13.50
N ILE A 79 -15.98 -10.01 -12.55
CA ILE A 79 -15.66 -10.21 -11.13
C ILE A 79 -15.48 -11.72 -10.86
N ASP A 80 -14.54 -12.06 -9.98
CA ASP A 80 -14.30 -13.45 -9.59
C ASP A 80 -15.60 -14.06 -9.02
N PRO A 81 -16.08 -15.17 -9.59
CA PRO A 81 -17.34 -15.75 -9.14
C PRO A 81 -17.33 -16.19 -7.66
N ARG A 82 -16.16 -16.34 -7.06
CA ARG A 82 -16.02 -16.61 -5.61
C ARG A 82 -16.30 -15.37 -4.76
N LEU A 83 -16.19 -14.17 -5.34
CA LEU A 83 -16.50 -12.90 -4.71
C LEU A 83 -17.96 -12.48 -4.93
N GLY A 84 -18.49 -12.74 -6.12
CA GLY A 84 -19.84 -12.34 -6.51
C GLY A 84 -19.93 -12.01 -8.00
N ASP A 85 -20.70 -10.99 -8.31
CA ASP A 85 -20.92 -10.53 -9.69
C ASP A 85 -20.70 -9.02 -9.85
N ASP A 86 -20.95 -8.54 -11.05
CA ASP A 86 -20.82 -7.12 -11.39
C ASP A 86 -21.76 -6.21 -10.58
N ALA A 87 -22.96 -6.69 -10.23
CA ALA A 87 -23.90 -5.90 -9.43
C ALA A 87 -23.42 -5.78 -7.97
N ASP A 88 -22.74 -6.79 -7.45
CA ASP A 88 -22.11 -6.74 -6.13
C ASP A 88 -20.94 -5.75 -6.10
N PHE A 89 -20.15 -5.72 -7.18
CA PHE A 89 -19.09 -4.73 -7.32
C PHE A 89 -19.64 -3.30 -7.40
N ASP A 90 -20.67 -3.06 -8.23
CA ASP A 90 -21.31 -1.74 -8.32
C ASP A 90 -21.90 -1.29 -6.97
N HIS A 91 -22.44 -2.24 -6.21
CA HIS A 91 -22.92 -1.96 -4.86
C HIS A 91 -21.78 -1.56 -3.92
N LEU A 92 -20.66 -2.29 -3.92
CA LEU A 92 -19.47 -1.94 -3.13
C LEU A 92 -18.95 -0.54 -3.50
N VAL A 93 -18.82 -0.22 -4.79
CA VAL A 93 -18.40 1.10 -5.27
C VAL A 93 -19.34 2.20 -4.77
N SER A 94 -20.64 2.00 -4.91
CA SER A 94 -21.67 2.94 -4.46
C SER A 94 -21.58 3.22 -2.96
N GLU A 95 -21.47 2.16 -2.15
CA GLU A 95 -21.40 2.26 -0.69
C GLU A 95 -20.07 2.90 -0.22
N ALA A 96 -18.95 2.61 -0.91
CA ALA A 96 -17.67 3.24 -0.65
C ALA A 96 -17.72 4.75 -0.93
N HIS A 97 -18.22 5.15 -2.11
CA HIS A 97 -18.34 6.55 -2.50
C HIS A 97 -19.32 7.33 -1.61
N GLN A 98 -20.43 6.73 -1.18
CA GLN A 98 -21.36 7.38 -0.23
C GLN A 98 -20.67 7.73 1.11
N ARG A 99 -19.64 6.98 1.49
CA ARG A 99 -18.83 7.24 2.70
C ARG A 99 -17.60 8.13 2.41
N GLY A 100 -17.43 8.59 1.17
CA GLY A 100 -16.27 9.38 0.76
C GLY A 100 -14.99 8.59 0.58
N LEU A 101 -15.08 7.24 0.47
CA LEU A 101 -13.93 6.37 0.21
C LEU A 101 -13.66 6.29 -1.29
N ARG A 102 -12.41 6.51 -1.70
CA ARG A 102 -11.92 6.23 -3.06
C ARG A 102 -11.68 4.74 -3.24
N LEU A 103 -11.73 4.26 -4.47
CA LEU A 103 -11.51 2.86 -4.80
C LEU A 103 -10.31 2.68 -5.74
N LEU A 104 -9.30 1.94 -5.30
CA LEU A 104 -8.14 1.53 -6.09
C LEU A 104 -8.24 0.04 -6.43
N LEU A 105 -8.16 -0.30 -7.72
CA LEU A 105 -8.14 -1.69 -8.18
C LEU A 105 -6.72 -2.18 -8.44
N ASP A 106 -6.54 -3.50 -8.37
CA ASP A 106 -5.29 -4.17 -8.70
C ASP A 106 -5.37 -4.76 -10.12
N GLY A 107 -4.50 -4.29 -11.01
CA GLY A 107 -4.46 -4.68 -12.42
C GLY A 107 -3.28 -5.60 -12.72
N VAL A 108 -3.57 -6.86 -13.00
CA VAL A 108 -2.57 -7.86 -13.38
C VAL A 108 -2.43 -7.87 -14.91
N PHE A 109 -1.53 -7.05 -15.45
CA PHE A 109 -1.33 -6.90 -16.90
C PHE A 109 0.04 -7.40 -17.37
N ASN A 110 0.88 -7.93 -16.49
CA ASN A 110 2.15 -8.56 -16.88
C ASN A 110 1.93 -9.97 -17.44
N HIS A 111 0.96 -10.70 -16.90
CA HIS A 111 0.68 -12.11 -17.21
C HIS A 111 -0.80 -12.42 -17.00
N VAL A 112 -1.21 -13.61 -17.42
CA VAL A 112 -2.56 -14.16 -17.25
C VAL A 112 -2.50 -15.61 -16.79
N GLY A 113 -3.60 -16.12 -16.24
CA GLY A 113 -3.75 -17.53 -15.89
C GLY A 113 -3.90 -18.45 -17.10
N THR A 114 -3.66 -19.74 -16.92
CA THR A 114 -3.76 -20.76 -17.98
C THR A 114 -5.17 -20.97 -18.51
N ASP A 115 -6.18 -20.47 -17.80
CA ASP A 115 -7.58 -20.53 -18.23
C ASP A 115 -8.04 -19.29 -19.00
N PHE A 116 -7.14 -18.32 -19.22
CA PHE A 116 -7.42 -17.16 -20.07
C PHE A 116 -7.78 -17.61 -21.50
N ALA A 117 -8.91 -17.13 -22.04
CA ALA A 117 -9.49 -17.67 -23.26
C ALA A 117 -8.54 -17.65 -24.47
N ARG A 118 -7.81 -16.53 -24.66
CA ARG A 118 -6.83 -16.41 -25.78
C ARG A 118 -5.63 -17.34 -25.59
N TYR A 119 -5.23 -17.64 -24.35
CA TYR A 119 -4.15 -18.59 -24.11
C TYR A 119 -4.59 -20.02 -24.44
N ARG A 120 -5.80 -20.41 -24.06
CA ARG A 120 -6.37 -21.72 -24.46
C ARG A 120 -6.43 -21.88 -25.98
N ASP A 121 -6.92 -20.84 -26.68
CA ASP A 121 -6.93 -20.84 -28.14
C ASP A 121 -5.51 -21.00 -28.72
N ALA A 122 -4.54 -20.26 -28.20
CA ALA A 122 -3.14 -20.36 -28.63
C ALA A 122 -2.52 -21.74 -28.41
N VAL A 123 -2.85 -22.41 -27.29
CA VAL A 123 -2.41 -23.79 -27.02
C VAL A 123 -3.05 -24.79 -27.99
N ASP A 124 -4.29 -24.59 -28.39
CA ASP A 124 -5.03 -25.43 -29.35
C ASP A 124 -4.63 -25.16 -30.81
N GLY A 125 -3.59 -24.36 -31.05
CA GLY A 125 -3.03 -24.08 -32.37
C GLY A 125 -3.53 -22.78 -33.02
N GLY A 126 -4.20 -21.91 -32.24
CA GLY A 126 -4.63 -20.57 -32.65
C GLY A 126 -3.51 -19.53 -32.59
N ASP A 127 -3.89 -18.26 -32.45
CA ASP A 127 -2.96 -17.13 -32.44
C ASP A 127 -2.13 -17.03 -31.15
N THR A 128 -0.82 -17.08 -31.29
CA THR A 128 0.14 -16.94 -30.18
C THR A 128 0.67 -15.54 -30.00
N SER A 129 0.28 -14.57 -30.83
CA SER A 129 0.87 -13.22 -30.87
C SER A 129 0.67 -12.40 -29.57
N TRP A 130 -0.30 -12.80 -28.75
CA TRP A 130 -0.58 -12.17 -27.45
C TRP A 130 0.44 -12.51 -26.37
N PHE A 131 1.25 -13.53 -26.58
CA PHE A 131 2.11 -14.10 -25.54
C PHE A 131 3.58 -14.06 -25.95
N ARG A 132 4.45 -13.89 -24.96
CA ARG A 132 5.88 -14.05 -25.21
C ARG A 132 6.21 -15.51 -25.43
N VAL A 133 6.78 -15.81 -26.62
CA VAL A 133 7.23 -17.16 -26.96
C VAL A 133 8.75 -17.18 -27.06
N ARG A 134 9.41 -18.14 -26.42
CA ARG A 134 10.85 -18.37 -26.49
C ARG A 134 11.12 -19.84 -26.82
N GLY A 135 11.81 -20.10 -27.94
CA GLY A 135 12.15 -21.48 -28.34
C GLY A 135 10.93 -22.40 -28.54
N GLY A 136 9.78 -21.85 -28.97
CA GLY A 136 8.55 -22.59 -29.13
C GLY A 136 7.73 -22.86 -27.89
N THR A 137 8.15 -22.30 -26.74
CA THR A 137 7.44 -22.42 -25.45
C THR A 137 6.97 -21.05 -25.00
N PHE A 138 5.78 -20.96 -24.43
CA PHE A 138 5.28 -19.74 -23.81
C PHE A 138 6.14 -19.36 -22.60
N ALA A 139 6.53 -18.11 -22.52
CA ALA A 139 7.23 -17.59 -21.34
C ALA A 139 6.25 -17.44 -20.17
N ASN A 140 6.74 -17.67 -18.97
CA ASN A 140 6.01 -17.46 -17.73
C ASN A 140 6.63 -16.32 -16.89
N PHE A 141 5.92 -15.88 -15.87
CA PHE A 141 6.40 -14.89 -14.91
C PHE A 141 7.17 -15.60 -13.79
N GLU A 142 8.44 -15.24 -13.62
CA GLU A 142 9.33 -15.69 -12.52
C GLU A 142 9.40 -17.22 -12.31
N GLY A 143 9.20 -18.00 -13.39
CA GLY A 143 9.26 -19.47 -13.32
C GLY A 143 7.94 -20.13 -12.89
N HIS A 144 6.87 -19.37 -12.73
CA HIS A 144 5.55 -19.90 -12.40
C HIS A 144 4.78 -20.34 -13.65
N ASP A 145 4.66 -21.63 -13.89
CA ASP A 145 4.02 -22.21 -15.09
C ASP A 145 2.54 -21.82 -15.24
N GLY A 146 1.88 -21.41 -14.17
CA GLY A 146 0.50 -20.92 -14.17
C GLY A 146 0.32 -19.47 -14.62
N LEU A 147 1.41 -18.69 -14.74
CA LEU A 147 1.41 -17.25 -15.02
C LEU A 147 2.03 -16.96 -16.38
N ILE A 148 1.21 -16.91 -17.41
CA ILE A 148 1.64 -16.82 -18.81
C ILE A 148 1.90 -15.36 -19.20
N ALA A 149 3.15 -15.04 -19.54
CA ALA A 149 3.58 -13.68 -19.84
C ALA A 149 2.99 -13.13 -21.15
N LEU A 150 2.34 -11.96 -21.05
CA LEU A 150 1.81 -11.23 -22.21
C LEU A 150 2.95 -10.63 -23.05
N ASP A 151 2.73 -10.50 -24.36
CA ASP A 151 3.66 -9.75 -25.25
C ASP A 151 3.24 -8.28 -25.32
N HIS A 152 3.83 -7.47 -24.48
CA HIS A 152 3.58 -6.02 -24.39
C HIS A 152 3.96 -5.22 -25.65
N ARG A 153 4.54 -5.86 -26.68
CA ARG A 153 4.80 -5.24 -27.98
C ARG A 153 3.62 -5.43 -28.94
N ASN A 154 2.67 -6.28 -28.60
CA ASN A 154 1.48 -6.51 -29.41
C ASN A 154 0.48 -5.35 -29.19
N PRO A 155 0.08 -4.61 -30.25
CA PRO A 155 -0.89 -3.51 -30.11
C PRO A 155 -2.24 -3.95 -29.58
N GLU A 156 -2.67 -5.18 -29.83
CA GLU A 156 -3.93 -5.70 -29.29
C GLU A 156 -3.87 -5.88 -27.77
N VAL A 157 -2.70 -6.20 -27.20
CA VAL A 157 -2.50 -6.27 -25.75
C VAL A 157 -2.56 -4.86 -25.15
N VAL A 158 -2.00 -3.85 -25.85
CA VAL A 158 -2.11 -2.44 -25.45
C VAL A 158 -3.57 -2.00 -25.47
N ASP A 159 -4.29 -2.23 -26.58
CA ASP A 159 -5.69 -1.85 -26.71
C ASP A 159 -6.57 -2.53 -25.65
N TYR A 160 -6.38 -3.81 -25.44
CA TYR A 160 -7.08 -4.59 -24.42
C TYR A 160 -6.87 -4.01 -23.02
N THR A 161 -5.62 -3.69 -22.65
CA THR A 161 -5.31 -3.12 -21.33
C THR A 161 -5.98 -1.76 -21.14
N VAL A 162 -5.94 -0.89 -22.18
CA VAL A 162 -6.64 0.39 -22.16
C VAL A 162 -8.14 0.20 -21.95
N ASP A 163 -8.75 -0.74 -22.69
CA ASP A 163 -10.19 -0.97 -22.62
C ASP A 163 -10.62 -1.55 -21.26
N VAL A 164 -9.86 -2.48 -20.69
CA VAL A 164 -10.10 -3.01 -19.34
C VAL A 164 -10.02 -1.89 -18.30
N MET A 165 -8.97 -1.07 -18.36
CA MET A 165 -8.80 0.01 -17.39
C MET A 165 -9.94 1.04 -17.48
N ARG A 166 -10.36 1.42 -18.67
CA ARG A 166 -11.50 2.32 -18.90
C ARG A 166 -12.82 1.73 -18.44
N HIS A 167 -13.04 0.43 -18.71
CA HIS A 167 -14.26 -0.26 -18.29
C HIS A 167 -14.50 -0.11 -16.78
N TRP A 168 -13.50 -0.40 -15.96
CA TRP A 168 -13.66 -0.36 -14.50
C TRP A 168 -13.61 1.06 -13.92
N LEU A 169 -12.85 1.98 -14.53
CA LEU A 169 -12.93 3.40 -14.18
C LEU A 169 -14.32 3.97 -14.51
N GLY A 170 -14.90 3.55 -15.63
CA GLY A 170 -16.29 3.91 -15.98
C GLY A 170 -17.33 3.33 -15.04
N ARG A 171 -17.01 2.27 -14.29
CA ARG A 171 -17.83 1.67 -13.23
C ARG A 171 -17.54 2.25 -11.85
N GLY A 172 -16.66 3.26 -11.74
CA GLY A 172 -16.45 4.02 -10.53
C GLY A 172 -15.17 3.69 -9.77
N ALA A 173 -14.23 2.91 -10.32
CA ALA A 173 -12.88 2.88 -9.75
C ALA A 173 -12.22 4.26 -9.89
N ASP A 174 -11.40 4.65 -8.91
CA ASP A 174 -10.70 5.94 -8.89
C ASP A 174 -9.24 5.82 -9.35
N GLY A 175 -8.75 4.60 -9.51
CA GLY A 175 -7.37 4.37 -9.95
C GLY A 175 -6.98 2.89 -9.98
N TRP A 176 -5.69 2.68 -10.30
CA TRP A 176 -5.12 1.35 -10.47
C TRP A 176 -3.77 1.21 -9.76
N ARG A 177 -3.61 0.16 -8.97
CA ARG A 177 -2.31 -0.42 -8.65
C ARG A 177 -1.97 -1.41 -9.77
N LEU A 178 -0.80 -1.29 -10.35
CA LEU A 178 -0.37 -2.09 -11.50
C LEU A 178 0.61 -3.14 -11.01
N ASP A 179 0.13 -4.37 -10.95
CA ASP A 179 0.87 -5.55 -10.47
C ASP A 179 2.14 -5.79 -11.30
N ALA A 180 3.22 -6.17 -10.63
CA ALA A 180 4.51 -6.49 -11.26
C ALA A 180 4.94 -5.46 -12.34
N ALA A 181 4.68 -4.16 -12.11
CA ALA A 181 4.97 -3.12 -13.09
C ALA A 181 6.45 -3.06 -13.47
N TYR A 182 7.35 -3.48 -12.57
CA TYR A 182 8.80 -3.62 -12.83
C TYR A 182 9.12 -4.66 -13.93
N ALA A 183 8.25 -5.64 -14.16
CA ALA A 183 8.45 -6.70 -15.16
C ALA A 183 7.86 -6.34 -16.54
N VAL A 184 7.06 -5.27 -16.61
CA VAL A 184 6.46 -4.72 -17.84
C VAL A 184 7.34 -3.60 -18.39
N PRO A 185 7.62 -3.56 -19.71
CA PRO A 185 8.40 -2.46 -20.29
C PRO A 185 7.75 -1.08 -20.02
N ASP A 186 8.54 -0.10 -19.59
CA ASP A 186 8.07 1.28 -19.36
C ASP A 186 7.36 1.87 -20.59
N SER A 187 7.80 1.51 -21.81
CA SER A 187 7.20 1.97 -23.05
C SER A 187 5.74 1.49 -23.25
N PHE A 188 5.37 0.34 -22.68
CA PHE A 188 4.00 -0.13 -22.70
C PHE A 188 3.09 0.79 -21.87
N TRP A 189 3.51 1.11 -20.66
CA TRP A 189 2.76 2.02 -19.80
C TRP A 189 2.71 3.44 -20.37
N ALA A 190 3.82 3.91 -20.96
CA ALA A 190 3.87 5.20 -21.64
C ALA A 190 2.91 5.31 -22.83
N GLU A 191 2.45 4.19 -23.40
CA GLU A 191 1.41 4.14 -24.44
C GLU A 191 0.01 4.00 -23.82
N VAL A 192 -0.16 3.12 -22.82
CA VAL A 192 -1.45 2.82 -22.18
C VAL A 192 -1.98 4.01 -21.36
N LEU A 193 -1.17 4.51 -20.41
CA LEU A 193 -1.67 5.45 -19.40
C LEU A 193 -2.15 6.78 -19.98
N PRO A 194 -1.50 7.42 -20.96
CA PRO A 194 -2.05 8.65 -21.56
C PRO A 194 -3.40 8.43 -22.25
N ARG A 195 -3.62 7.27 -22.84
CA ARG A 195 -4.89 6.94 -23.51
C ARG A 195 -6.01 6.79 -22.48
N VAL A 196 -5.74 6.20 -21.32
CA VAL A 196 -6.71 6.09 -20.22
C VAL A 196 -6.97 7.45 -19.59
N ARG A 197 -5.92 8.26 -19.32
CA ARG A 197 -6.06 9.61 -18.75
C ARG A 197 -6.82 10.59 -19.64
N ALA A 198 -6.79 10.40 -20.96
CA ALA A 198 -7.55 11.25 -21.89
C ALA A 198 -9.06 11.21 -21.61
N GLU A 199 -9.56 10.11 -21.07
CA GLU A 199 -10.97 9.92 -20.71
C GLU A 199 -11.21 10.06 -19.20
N PHE A 200 -10.23 9.60 -18.38
CA PHE A 200 -10.28 9.63 -16.91
C PHE A 200 -9.11 10.43 -16.33
N PRO A 201 -9.11 11.78 -16.45
CA PRO A 201 -7.96 12.60 -16.03
C PRO A 201 -7.75 12.65 -14.52
N GLN A 202 -8.71 12.20 -13.73
CA GLN A 202 -8.64 12.12 -12.28
C GLN A 202 -8.27 10.69 -11.77
N ALA A 203 -8.01 9.74 -12.68
CA ALA A 203 -7.56 8.41 -12.29
C ALA A 203 -6.09 8.45 -11.82
N TRP A 204 -5.80 7.75 -10.72
CA TRP A 204 -4.46 7.61 -10.17
C TRP A 204 -3.84 6.26 -10.51
N PHE A 205 -2.57 6.25 -10.90
CA PHE A 205 -1.86 5.05 -11.34
C PHE A 205 -0.60 4.84 -10.53
N VAL A 206 -0.57 3.78 -9.73
CA VAL A 206 0.59 3.38 -8.95
C VAL A 206 1.17 2.06 -9.46
N GLY A 207 2.43 2.07 -9.88
CA GLY A 207 3.14 0.88 -10.29
C GLY A 207 3.72 0.13 -9.10
N GLU A 208 3.56 -1.20 -9.06
CA GLU A 208 4.36 -1.99 -8.14
C GLU A 208 5.78 -2.11 -8.68
N VAL A 209 6.73 -1.52 -7.95
CA VAL A 209 8.15 -1.61 -8.22
C VAL A 209 8.87 -1.97 -6.92
N ILE A 210 9.63 -3.08 -6.94
CA ILE A 210 10.26 -3.62 -5.74
C ILE A 210 11.68 -3.07 -5.56
N HIS A 211 12.37 -2.77 -6.66
CA HIS A 211 13.75 -2.29 -6.67
C HIS A 211 14.08 -1.54 -7.95
N GLY A 212 15.21 -0.85 -7.98
CA GLY A 212 15.74 -0.18 -9.17
C GLY A 212 15.70 1.35 -9.08
N ASP A 213 15.75 2.00 -10.23
CA ASP A 213 15.65 3.46 -10.31
C ASP A 213 14.18 3.89 -10.38
N TYR A 214 13.58 4.10 -9.21
CA TYR A 214 12.17 4.44 -9.05
C TYR A 214 11.79 5.71 -9.83
N GLY A 215 12.60 6.76 -9.71
CA GLY A 215 12.35 8.01 -10.43
C GLY A 215 12.41 7.86 -11.95
N ALA A 216 13.31 7.01 -12.46
CA ALA A 216 13.37 6.73 -13.89
C ALA A 216 12.14 5.92 -14.38
N HIS A 217 11.67 4.92 -13.61
CA HIS A 217 10.45 4.19 -13.93
C HIS A 217 9.25 5.12 -14.01
N VAL A 218 9.01 5.95 -13.00
CA VAL A 218 7.91 6.91 -12.98
C VAL A 218 7.93 7.80 -14.22
N ARG A 219 9.08 8.39 -14.55
CA ARG A 219 9.19 9.30 -15.70
C ARG A 219 8.98 8.62 -17.05
N ARG A 220 9.52 7.39 -17.22
CA ARG A 220 9.43 6.67 -18.50
C ARG A 220 8.10 6.01 -18.72
N ALA A 221 7.51 5.43 -17.68
CA ALA A 221 6.23 4.74 -17.72
C ALA A 221 5.03 5.70 -17.63
N GLY A 222 5.21 6.85 -16.98
CA GLY A 222 4.15 7.82 -16.75
C GLY A 222 3.26 7.46 -15.56
N PHE A 223 3.76 6.71 -14.56
CA PHE A 223 3.06 6.48 -13.30
C PHE A 223 2.93 7.79 -12.50
N ASP A 224 1.88 7.88 -11.68
CA ASP A 224 1.76 8.96 -10.68
C ASP A 224 2.58 8.61 -9.44
N SER A 225 2.66 7.33 -9.09
CA SER A 225 3.35 6.82 -7.92
C SER A 225 3.90 5.42 -8.15
N ILE A 226 4.76 4.96 -7.25
CA ILE A 226 5.17 3.55 -7.13
C ILE A 226 5.29 3.15 -5.67
N THR A 227 5.26 1.82 -5.42
CA THR A 227 5.38 1.21 -4.09
C THR A 227 6.77 1.39 -3.50
N GLN A 228 6.86 1.80 -2.21
CA GLN A 228 8.13 2.12 -1.54
C GLN A 228 8.62 0.95 -0.68
N TYR A 229 9.10 -0.12 -1.33
CA TYR A 229 9.61 -1.31 -0.65
C TYR A 229 10.94 -1.08 0.09
N GLU A 230 11.81 -0.18 -0.39
CA GLU A 230 13.07 0.13 0.29
C GLU A 230 12.80 0.71 1.68
N LEU A 231 11.82 1.61 1.81
CA LEU A 231 11.44 2.21 3.08
C LEU A 231 10.75 1.20 4.00
N TRP A 232 9.83 0.40 3.47
CA TRP A 232 9.23 -0.71 4.23
C TRP A 232 10.31 -1.58 4.90
N LYS A 233 11.32 -2.00 4.11
CA LYS A 233 12.42 -2.82 4.60
C LYS A 233 13.23 -2.10 5.68
N ALA A 234 13.60 -0.84 5.45
CA ALA A 234 14.42 -0.07 6.39
C ALA A 234 13.68 0.22 7.70
N ILE A 235 12.36 0.39 7.69
CA ILE A 235 11.57 0.60 8.92
C ILE A 235 11.72 -0.60 9.85
N TRP A 236 11.32 -1.79 9.42
CA TRP A 236 11.33 -2.95 10.31
C TRP A 236 12.74 -3.42 10.66
N SER A 237 13.70 -3.38 9.71
CA SER A 237 15.07 -3.81 9.98
C SER A 237 15.78 -2.88 10.96
N SER A 238 15.62 -1.56 10.82
CA SER A 238 16.20 -0.60 11.77
C SER A 238 15.68 -0.77 13.19
N LEU A 239 14.41 -1.13 13.34
CA LEU A 239 13.79 -1.40 14.65
C LEU A 239 14.31 -2.69 15.28
N ASN A 240 14.48 -3.77 14.49
CA ASN A 240 14.98 -5.05 14.98
C ASN A 240 16.47 -5.03 15.28
N ASP A 241 17.26 -4.43 14.37
CA ASP A 241 18.71 -4.37 14.48
C ASP A 241 19.18 -3.25 15.44
N ALA A 242 18.23 -2.46 15.98
CA ALA A 242 18.52 -1.24 16.73
C ALA A 242 19.57 -0.38 15.98
N ASN A 243 19.26 -0.02 14.73
CA ASN A 243 20.18 0.69 13.83
C ASN A 243 19.46 1.79 13.03
N PHE A 244 19.16 2.91 13.67
CA PHE A 244 18.51 4.03 13.01
C PHE A 244 19.35 4.74 11.93
N HIS A 245 20.65 4.46 11.81
CA HIS A 245 21.46 4.97 10.70
C HIS A 245 20.98 4.39 9.35
N GLU A 246 20.46 3.14 9.31
CA GLU A 246 19.85 2.58 8.11
C GLU A 246 18.58 3.34 7.72
N LEU A 247 17.71 3.63 8.68
CA LEU A 247 16.49 4.39 8.43
C LEU A 247 16.80 5.82 7.94
N ASP A 248 17.75 6.50 8.58
CA ASP A 248 18.17 7.85 8.19
C ASP A 248 18.71 7.90 6.76
N TRP A 249 19.56 6.95 6.39
CA TRP A 249 20.06 6.83 5.02
C TRP A 249 18.92 6.60 4.02
N THR A 250 17.97 5.72 4.36
CA THR A 250 16.82 5.43 3.51
C THR A 250 15.86 6.62 3.39
N LEU A 251 15.65 7.37 4.47
CA LEU A 251 14.83 8.59 4.45
C LEU A 251 15.49 9.69 3.61
N THR A 252 16.82 9.79 3.60
CA THR A 252 17.56 10.69 2.70
C THR A 252 17.27 10.33 1.24
N ARG A 253 17.34 9.05 0.88
CA ARG A 253 17.01 8.57 -0.46
C ARG A 253 15.50 8.74 -0.78
N HIS A 254 14.63 8.54 0.19
CA HIS A 254 13.19 8.79 0.05
C HIS A 254 12.89 10.26 -0.30
N ASN A 255 13.60 11.21 0.32
CA ASN A 255 13.49 12.61 -0.01
C ASN A 255 13.84 12.91 -1.49
N GLU A 256 14.76 12.16 -2.09
CA GLU A 256 15.10 12.32 -3.52
C GLU A 256 13.95 11.87 -4.42
N PHE A 257 13.16 10.88 -4.01
CA PHE A 257 11.96 10.46 -4.76
C PHE A 257 10.91 11.56 -4.78
N LEU A 258 10.74 12.30 -3.69
CA LEU A 258 9.80 13.42 -3.58
C LEU A 258 10.14 14.58 -4.53
N ASP A 259 11.34 14.62 -5.13
CA ASP A 259 11.66 15.52 -6.24
C ASP A 259 10.96 15.13 -7.56
N THR A 260 10.54 13.88 -7.67
CA THR A 260 9.98 13.32 -8.91
C THR A 260 8.50 12.93 -8.75
N PHE A 261 8.14 12.27 -7.64
CA PHE A 261 6.79 11.75 -7.37
C PHE A 261 6.60 11.55 -5.87
N VAL A 262 5.35 11.36 -5.45
CA VAL A 262 5.03 10.98 -4.06
C VAL A 262 4.85 9.46 -4.00
N PRO A 263 5.70 8.71 -3.24
CA PRO A 263 5.61 7.26 -3.18
C PRO A 263 4.38 6.76 -2.42
N LEU A 264 3.82 5.62 -2.83
CA LEU A 264 2.91 4.82 -2.00
C LEU A 264 3.74 4.16 -0.88
N THR A 265 3.50 4.57 0.36
CA THR A 265 4.23 4.11 1.54
C THR A 265 3.40 3.13 2.37
N PHE A 266 4.05 2.13 2.97
CA PHE A 266 3.39 1.11 3.78
C PHE A 266 4.37 0.47 4.78
N ILE A 267 3.84 -0.16 5.83
CA ILE A 267 4.59 -0.99 6.78
C ILE A 267 4.23 -2.47 6.67
N GLY A 268 3.22 -2.80 5.88
CA GLY A 268 2.77 -4.15 5.53
C GLY A 268 1.90 -4.13 4.30
N ASN A 269 1.83 -5.26 3.59
CA ASN A 269 0.91 -5.53 2.50
C ASN A 269 0.64 -7.04 2.42
N HIS A 270 -0.12 -7.47 1.42
CA HIS A 270 -0.51 -8.88 1.25
C HIS A 270 0.62 -9.81 0.75
N ASP A 271 1.80 -9.27 0.42
CA ASP A 271 2.93 -10.02 -0.13
C ASP A 271 4.10 -10.15 0.83
N VAL A 272 3.98 -9.63 2.05
CA VAL A 272 5.05 -9.66 3.05
C VAL A 272 4.54 -10.15 4.40
N THR A 273 5.46 -10.59 5.26
CA THR A 273 5.16 -10.90 6.66
C THR A 273 4.52 -9.68 7.34
N ARG A 274 3.45 -9.89 8.10
CA ARG A 274 2.73 -8.85 8.84
C ARG A 274 3.65 -8.08 9.78
N ILE A 275 3.51 -6.76 9.88
CA ILE A 275 4.39 -5.93 10.70
C ILE A 275 4.48 -6.39 12.16
N ALA A 276 3.35 -6.79 12.75
CA ALA A 276 3.32 -7.31 14.13
C ALA A 276 4.04 -8.66 14.30
N SER A 277 4.32 -9.39 13.21
CA SER A 277 5.15 -10.60 13.21
C SER A 277 6.58 -10.31 12.78
N MET A 278 6.82 -9.20 12.07
CA MET A 278 8.11 -8.81 11.53
C MET A 278 8.99 -8.16 12.60
N VAL A 279 8.40 -7.34 13.47
CA VAL A 279 9.15 -6.68 14.56
C VAL A 279 9.31 -7.60 15.75
N ASP A 280 10.53 -7.64 16.31
CA ASP A 280 10.88 -8.49 17.46
C ASP A 280 10.20 -8.02 18.75
N ASN A 281 10.12 -6.69 18.97
CA ASN A 281 9.44 -6.10 20.10
C ASN A 281 8.06 -5.57 19.70
N PRO A 282 6.94 -6.09 20.28
CA PRO A 282 5.59 -5.64 19.94
C PRO A 282 5.35 -4.13 20.08
N ALA A 283 6.05 -3.45 20.99
CA ALA A 283 5.97 -1.98 21.17
C ALA A 283 6.44 -1.23 19.91
N HIS A 284 7.30 -1.84 19.09
CA HIS A 284 7.86 -1.21 17.90
C HIS A 284 6.89 -1.15 16.70
N VAL A 285 5.72 -1.81 16.78
CA VAL A 285 4.63 -1.62 15.79
C VAL A 285 4.22 -0.15 15.74
N GLU A 286 4.08 0.50 16.91
CA GLU A 286 3.72 1.92 16.96
C GLU A 286 4.85 2.85 16.44
N HIS A 287 6.13 2.44 16.56
CA HIS A 287 7.25 3.17 15.92
C HIS A 287 7.14 3.14 14.40
N ALA A 288 6.90 1.95 13.84
CA ALA A 288 6.71 1.79 12.40
C ALA A 288 5.55 2.65 11.89
N LEU A 289 4.45 2.68 12.64
CA LEU A 289 3.29 3.50 12.36
C LEU A 289 3.57 5.01 12.46
N ALA A 290 4.30 5.44 13.50
CA ALA A 290 4.69 6.84 13.67
C ALA A 290 5.55 7.32 12.48
N ILE A 291 6.49 6.49 12.00
CA ILE A 291 7.28 6.79 10.81
C ILE A 291 6.35 6.90 9.60
N LEU A 292 5.53 5.88 9.31
CA LEU A 292 4.64 5.85 8.13
C LEU A 292 3.77 7.11 8.02
N LEU A 293 3.22 7.58 9.13
CA LEU A 293 2.21 8.65 9.13
C LEU A 293 2.79 10.06 9.30
N THR A 294 4.12 10.20 9.51
CA THR A 294 4.77 11.51 9.69
C THR A 294 5.79 11.88 8.61
N ILE A 295 6.03 10.99 7.65
CA ILE A 295 6.90 11.26 6.49
C ILE A 295 6.11 11.62 5.25
N GLY A 296 6.80 12.12 4.20
CA GLY A 296 6.21 12.29 2.87
C GLY A 296 5.78 10.95 2.27
N GLY A 297 4.69 10.95 1.49
CA GLY A 297 4.16 9.74 0.87
C GLY A 297 2.64 9.66 0.92
N THR A 298 2.08 8.70 0.19
CA THR A 298 0.67 8.31 0.24
C THR A 298 0.56 7.02 1.05
N PRO A 299 0.11 7.08 2.33
CA PRO A 299 0.16 5.92 3.21
C PRO A 299 -0.90 4.88 2.90
N SER A 300 -0.53 3.61 3.03
CA SER A 300 -1.41 2.46 2.96
C SER A 300 -1.29 1.61 4.24
N VAL A 301 -2.43 1.27 4.82
CA VAL A 301 -2.56 0.37 5.98
C VAL A 301 -3.16 -0.94 5.47
N TYR A 302 -2.49 -2.06 5.68
CA TYR A 302 -3.01 -3.36 5.26
C TYR A 302 -3.98 -3.91 6.31
N ALA A 303 -5.18 -4.33 5.87
CA ALA A 303 -6.26 -4.80 6.74
C ALA A 303 -5.77 -5.85 7.74
N GLY A 304 -5.99 -5.57 9.03
CA GLY A 304 -5.49 -6.33 10.17
C GLY A 304 -4.22 -5.78 10.82
N ASP A 305 -3.36 -5.05 10.10
CA ASP A 305 -2.16 -4.45 10.70
C ASP A 305 -2.54 -3.39 11.75
N GLU A 306 -3.67 -2.69 11.55
CA GLU A 306 -4.25 -1.74 12.51
C GLU A 306 -4.73 -2.39 13.82
N SER A 307 -4.92 -3.70 13.82
CA SER A 307 -5.26 -4.49 15.00
C SER A 307 -4.11 -5.38 15.49
N ALA A 308 -2.89 -5.13 15.01
CA ALA A 308 -1.69 -5.92 15.28
C ALA A 308 -1.85 -7.41 14.91
N TYR A 309 -2.61 -7.72 13.83
CA TYR A 309 -2.75 -9.08 13.35
C TYR A 309 -1.40 -9.67 12.98
N ARG A 310 -1.19 -10.94 13.32
CA ARG A 310 0.07 -11.64 13.13
C ARG A 310 -0.04 -12.66 12.00
N GLY A 311 0.97 -12.76 11.16
CA GLY A 311 1.07 -13.75 10.10
C GLY A 311 2.47 -13.70 9.49
N VAL A 312 3.05 -14.85 9.23
CA VAL A 312 4.38 -14.98 8.61
C VAL A 312 4.20 -15.50 7.19
N LYS A 313 4.75 -14.80 6.22
CA LYS A 313 4.85 -15.29 4.85
C LYS A 313 5.92 -16.37 4.78
N GLU A 314 5.61 -17.49 4.15
CA GLU A 314 6.53 -18.61 3.93
C GLU A 314 6.74 -18.85 2.44
N GLU A 315 7.96 -19.22 2.06
CA GLU A 315 8.28 -19.56 0.67
C GLU A 315 7.92 -21.02 0.36
N ARG A 316 6.62 -21.28 0.26
CA ARG A 316 6.03 -22.57 -0.12
C ARG A 316 4.66 -22.36 -0.74
N PHE A 317 4.11 -23.38 -1.38
CA PHE A 317 2.71 -23.36 -1.82
C PHE A 317 1.78 -23.11 -0.62
N GLY A 318 0.86 -22.14 -0.74
CA GLY A 318 -0.01 -21.69 0.36
C GLY A 318 0.72 -20.91 1.47
N GLY A 319 1.97 -20.49 1.24
CA GLY A 319 2.77 -19.75 2.22
C GLY A 319 2.27 -18.33 2.52
N ASP A 320 1.37 -17.82 1.66
CA ASP A 320 0.73 -16.51 1.84
C ASP A 320 -0.53 -16.56 2.70
N ASP A 321 -1.10 -17.73 2.98
CA ASP A 321 -2.40 -17.87 3.65
C ASP A 321 -2.40 -17.17 5.03
N ALA A 322 -1.30 -17.28 5.78
CA ALA A 322 -1.18 -16.66 7.10
C ALA A 322 -1.19 -15.11 7.04
N VAL A 323 -0.77 -14.52 5.92
CA VAL A 323 -0.77 -13.05 5.73
C VAL A 323 -2.02 -12.55 5.01
N ARG A 324 -2.85 -13.45 4.47
CA ARG A 324 -4.11 -13.18 3.75
C ARG A 324 -5.33 -13.85 4.41
N PRO A 325 -5.54 -13.66 5.73
CA PRO A 325 -6.58 -14.39 6.47
C PRO A 325 -7.99 -13.96 6.08
N GLU A 326 -8.95 -14.82 6.42
CA GLU A 326 -10.36 -14.44 6.50
C GLU A 326 -10.59 -13.54 7.73
N PHE A 327 -11.40 -12.49 7.56
CA PHE A 327 -11.88 -11.65 8.64
C PHE A 327 -13.39 -11.86 8.87
N GLY A 328 -13.78 -11.94 10.14
CA GLY A 328 -15.18 -12.05 10.55
C GLY A 328 -15.90 -10.69 10.54
N SER A 329 -16.36 -10.25 11.70
CA SER A 329 -16.96 -8.92 11.86
C SER A 329 -15.93 -7.88 12.35
N PRO A 330 -16.15 -6.58 12.08
CA PRO A 330 -15.34 -5.51 12.64
C PRO A 330 -15.11 -5.65 14.14
N HIS A 331 -13.88 -5.45 14.62
CA HIS A 331 -13.45 -5.57 16.02
C HIS A 331 -13.58 -6.97 16.65
N GLU A 332 -14.06 -7.98 15.92
CA GLU A 332 -14.18 -9.33 16.44
C GLU A 332 -12.82 -9.94 16.77
N GLY A 333 -12.67 -10.48 18.00
CA GLY A 333 -11.44 -11.13 18.43
C GLY A 333 -10.23 -10.20 18.69
N VAL A 334 -10.41 -8.90 18.57
CA VAL A 334 -9.31 -7.92 18.79
C VAL A 334 -9.03 -7.79 20.28
N GLY A 335 -7.86 -8.30 20.72
CA GLY A 335 -7.39 -8.18 22.10
C GLY A 335 -6.97 -6.77 22.49
N GLU A 336 -6.59 -6.57 23.76
CA GLU A 336 -6.24 -5.26 24.34
C GLU A 336 -5.10 -4.57 23.56
N HIS A 337 -4.05 -5.31 23.21
CA HIS A 337 -2.93 -4.78 22.41
C HIS A 337 -3.39 -4.34 21.01
N GLY A 338 -4.22 -5.14 20.33
CA GLY A 338 -4.76 -4.76 19.02
C GLY A 338 -5.63 -3.49 19.10
N GLN A 339 -6.44 -3.35 20.15
CA GLN A 339 -7.22 -2.13 20.39
C GLN A 339 -6.32 -0.90 20.68
N GLN A 340 -5.18 -1.10 21.34
CA GLN A 340 -4.19 -0.04 21.55
C GLN A 340 -3.60 0.42 20.21
N VAL A 341 -3.16 -0.54 19.38
CA VAL A 341 -2.59 -0.26 18.05
C VAL A 341 -3.63 0.41 17.14
N PHE A 342 -4.90 -0.01 17.19
CA PHE A 342 -5.99 0.64 16.46
C PHE A 342 -6.16 2.10 16.87
N ARG A 343 -6.18 2.40 18.16
CA ARG A 343 -6.25 3.79 18.65
C ARG A 343 -5.02 4.61 18.24
N ALA A 344 -3.83 4.00 18.22
CA ALA A 344 -2.61 4.67 17.74
C ALA A 344 -2.74 5.03 16.24
N HIS A 345 -3.30 4.14 15.41
CA HIS A 345 -3.62 4.43 14.01
C HIS A 345 -4.58 5.62 13.90
N GLN A 346 -5.72 5.58 14.59
CA GLN A 346 -6.71 6.68 14.56
C GLN A 346 -6.06 8.01 14.97
N HIS A 347 -5.23 8.02 16.00
CA HIS A 347 -4.58 9.22 16.50
C HIS A 347 -3.59 9.79 15.47
N LEU A 348 -2.70 8.95 14.92
CA LEU A 348 -1.69 9.38 13.96
C LEU A 348 -2.30 9.71 12.58
N ILE A 349 -3.32 9.00 12.14
CA ILE A 349 -4.10 9.36 10.95
C ILE A 349 -4.78 10.73 11.17
N GLY A 350 -5.39 10.94 12.32
CA GLY A 350 -5.96 12.22 12.69
C GLY A 350 -4.93 13.36 12.74
N LEU A 351 -3.71 13.08 13.22
CA LEU A 351 -2.58 14.01 13.16
C LEU A 351 -2.25 14.36 11.69
N ARG A 352 -2.03 13.35 10.86
CA ARG A 352 -1.70 13.56 9.44
C ARG A 352 -2.76 14.35 8.70
N ARG A 353 -4.05 14.13 8.98
CA ARG A 353 -5.16 14.90 8.38
C ARG A 353 -5.15 16.37 8.79
N ARG A 354 -4.69 16.70 9.98
CA ARG A 354 -4.49 18.10 10.41
C ARG A 354 -3.26 18.75 9.77
N HIS A 355 -2.37 17.95 9.20
CA HIS A 355 -1.12 18.37 8.57
C HIS A 355 -1.01 17.81 7.14
N PRO A 356 -1.90 18.22 6.17
CA PRO A 356 -1.91 17.66 4.82
C PRO A 356 -0.58 17.87 4.10
N TRP A 357 0.17 18.90 4.42
CA TRP A 357 1.52 19.15 3.93
C TRP A 357 2.50 17.98 4.17
N LEU A 358 2.18 17.04 5.07
CA LEU A 358 2.95 15.81 5.25
C LEU A 358 3.00 14.94 4.00
N HIS A 359 2.07 15.11 3.06
CA HIS A 359 2.08 14.40 1.79
C HIS A 359 3.39 14.58 1.02
N THR A 360 3.96 15.79 1.07
CA THR A 360 5.20 16.15 0.37
C THR A 360 6.37 16.46 1.30
N ALA A 361 6.18 16.26 2.60
CA ALA A 361 7.17 16.60 3.61
C ALA A 361 8.49 15.85 3.42
N ARG A 362 9.59 16.57 3.61
CA ARG A 362 10.94 16.00 3.62
C ARG A 362 11.42 15.84 5.03
N THR A 363 12.14 14.77 5.27
CA THR A 363 12.75 14.50 6.57
C THR A 363 14.17 15.05 6.64
N ALA A 364 14.55 15.53 7.81
CA ALA A 364 15.92 15.92 8.12
C ALA A 364 16.30 15.37 9.49
N PRO A 365 17.43 14.65 9.64
CA PRO A 365 17.87 14.17 10.93
C PRO A 365 18.26 15.33 11.83
N LEU A 366 17.84 15.26 13.09
CA LEU A 366 18.23 16.19 14.15
C LEU A 366 19.16 15.51 15.17
N HIS A 367 18.93 14.23 15.43
CA HIS A 367 19.78 13.39 16.27
C HIS A 367 19.67 11.93 15.81
N VAL A 368 20.80 11.27 15.59
CA VAL A 368 20.86 9.87 15.15
C VAL A 368 21.86 9.09 15.98
N THR A 369 21.40 8.02 16.58
CA THR A 369 22.22 6.98 17.21
C THR A 369 21.70 5.62 16.79
N ASN A 370 22.33 4.54 17.25
CA ASN A 370 21.78 3.20 16.99
C ASN A 370 20.38 3.01 17.59
N HIS A 371 20.14 3.54 18.80
CA HIS A 371 18.94 3.29 19.59
C HIS A 371 17.95 4.47 19.65
N GLY A 372 18.36 5.67 19.23
CA GLY A 372 17.55 6.88 19.27
C GLY A 372 17.61 7.63 17.95
N TYR A 373 16.45 8.06 17.45
CA TYR A 373 16.36 8.85 16.25
C TYR A 373 15.39 10.00 16.42
N VAL A 374 15.85 11.23 16.20
CA VAL A 374 15.01 12.43 16.14
C VAL A 374 15.14 13.03 14.76
N TYR A 375 14.02 13.20 14.07
CA TYR A 375 13.99 13.87 12.76
C TYR A 375 12.91 14.96 12.72
N ALA A 376 13.11 15.95 11.88
CA ALA A 376 12.09 16.92 11.49
C ALA A 376 11.48 16.50 10.16
N ALA A 377 10.16 16.42 10.08
CA ALA A 377 9.41 16.42 8.82
C ALA A 377 9.03 17.87 8.50
N ARG A 378 9.34 18.34 7.28
CA ARG A 378 9.20 19.75 6.88
C ARG A 378 8.61 19.91 5.49
N ASP A 379 7.75 20.95 5.36
CA ASP A 379 7.36 21.51 4.07
C ASP A 379 7.10 23.01 4.22
N GLY A 380 7.91 23.85 3.54
CA GLY A 380 7.93 25.28 3.75
C GLY A 380 8.22 25.65 5.21
N ASP A 381 7.32 26.42 5.83
CA ASP A 381 7.40 26.84 7.23
C ASP A 381 6.83 25.78 8.22
N ASN A 382 6.19 24.75 7.70
CA ASN A 382 5.61 23.69 8.51
C ASN A 382 6.68 22.72 9.01
N THR A 383 6.60 22.33 10.26
CA THR A 383 7.54 21.37 10.86
C THR A 383 6.84 20.50 11.91
N LEU A 384 7.08 19.19 11.82
CA LEU A 384 6.88 18.24 12.93
C LEU A 384 8.23 17.67 13.35
N ILE A 385 8.44 17.47 14.64
CA ILE A 385 9.60 16.74 15.20
C ILE A 385 9.10 15.38 15.64
N VAL A 386 9.77 14.33 15.22
CA VAL A 386 9.47 12.94 15.60
C VAL A 386 10.68 12.37 16.32
N ALA A 387 10.47 11.81 17.49
CA ALA A 387 11.51 11.20 18.29
C ALA A 387 11.17 9.73 18.57
N LEU A 388 12.09 8.83 18.26
CA LEU A 388 11.96 7.37 18.36
C LEU A 388 13.06 6.85 19.29
N ASN A 389 12.71 5.95 20.21
CA ASN A 389 13.64 5.34 21.15
C ASN A 389 13.40 3.82 21.21
N VAL A 390 14.39 3.01 20.85
CA VAL A 390 14.34 1.52 20.97
C VAL A 390 15.23 1.01 22.09
N ALA A 391 15.80 1.90 22.93
CA ALA A 391 16.58 1.51 24.10
C ALA A 391 15.68 1.14 25.29
N ASP A 392 16.23 0.37 26.23
CA ASP A 392 15.60 0.04 27.52
C ASP A 392 15.54 1.24 28.49
N GLU A 393 16.24 2.32 28.18
CA GLU A 393 16.30 3.54 29.00
C GLU A 393 15.58 4.70 28.30
N PRO A 394 14.96 5.62 29.06
CA PRO A 394 14.37 6.82 28.49
C PRO A 394 15.41 7.70 27.78
N MET A 395 15.05 8.32 26.67
CA MET A 395 15.89 9.23 25.89
C MET A 395 15.47 10.69 26.12
N PRO A 396 16.33 11.53 26.73
CA PRO A 396 16.05 12.96 26.82
C PRO A 396 16.22 13.64 25.45
N VAL A 397 15.35 14.62 25.17
CA VAL A 397 15.37 15.43 23.96
C VAL A 397 15.30 16.91 24.35
N SER A 398 16.42 17.61 24.23
CA SER A 398 16.51 19.07 24.48
C SER A 398 16.18 19.81 23.16
N LEU A 399 15.06 20.53 23.14
CA LEU A 399 14.63 21.26 21.96
C LEU A 399 15.60 22.40 21.60
N SER A 400 16.23 23.02 22.58
CA SER A 400 17.21 24.07 22.35
C SER A 400 18.47 23.55 21.67
N GLU A 401 18.93 22.34 21.97
CA GLU A 401 20.07 21.70 21.26
C GLU A 401 19.70 21.31 19.83
N LEU A 402 18.41 21.05 19.56
CA LEU A 402 17.90 20.77 18.22
C LEU A 402 17.59 22.04 17.41
N GLY A 403 17.77 23.22 17.99
CA GLY A 403 17.54 24.52 17.34
C GLY A 403 16.11 25.03 17.45
N PHE A 404 15.33 24.51 18.41
CA PHE A 404 13.96 24.94 18.67
C PHE A 404 13.84 25.56 20.07
N GLY A 405 12.87 26.45 20.29
CA GLY A 405 12.59 27.02 21.61
C GLY A 405 11.76 26.09 22.47
N THR A 406 10.50 25.97 22.12
CA THR A 406 9.52 25.07 22.74
C THR A 406 8.74 24.33 21.71
N ALA A 407 8.11 23.22 22.09
CA ALA A 407 7.19 22.50 21.23
C ALA A 407 6.00 21.94 22.02
N GLU A 408 4.90 21.75 21.34
CA GLU A 408 3.72 21.07 21.85
C GLU A 408 3.80 19.57 21.55
N MET A 409 3.65 18.71 22.57
CA MET A 409 3.51 17.27 22.35
C MET A 409 2.10 16.97 21.83
N VAL A 410 2.02 16.39 20.64
CA VAL A 410 0.74 16.14 19.95
C VAL A 410 0.41 14.66 19.81
N ALA A 411 1.41 13.78 19.96
CA ALA A 411 1.24 12.32 19.95
C ALA A 411 2.43 11.64 20.64
N GLY A 412 2.26 10.39 21.10
CA GLY A 412 3.35 9.59 21.68
C GLY A 412 2.87 8.32 22.37
N SER A 413 3.82 7.47 22.72
CA SER A 413 3.59 6.26 23.52
C SER A 413 2.93 6.60 24.84
N GLY A 414 1.85 5.88 25.21
CA GLY A 414 1.12 6.09 26.45
C GLY A 414 0.22 7.33 26.45
N ALA A 415 -0.06 7.92 25.27
CA ALA A 415 -0.93 9.09 25.11
C ALA A 415 -0.57 10.23 26.09
N PRO A 416 0.61 10.85 25.99
CA PRO A 416 0.97 11.94 26.87
C PRO A 416 -0.04 13.09 26.74
N PRO A 417 -0.37 13.81 27.82
CA PRO A 417 -1.21 14.97 27.71
C PRO A 417 -0.55 16.03 26.83
N PRO A 418 -1.31 16.79 26.04
CA PRO A 418 -0.77 17.89 25.29
C PRO A 418 -0.14 18.90 26.25
N ASP A 419 1.17 19.08 26.18
CA ASP A 419 1.93 19.99 27.00
C ASP A 419 2.97 20.71 26.14
N VAL A 420 3.28 21.95 26.50
CA VAL A 420 4.32 22.76 25.87
C VAL A 420 5.61 22.60 26.65
N VAL A 421 6.61 22.02 26.05
CA VAL A 421 7.86 21.66 26.68
C VAL A 421 9.05 22.30 25.97
N ALA A 422 10.12 22.59 26.73
CA ALA A 422 11.46 22.91 26.21
C ALA A 422 12.36 21.67 26.19
N GLU A 423 12.03 20.70 27.02
CA GLU A 423 12.69 19.40 27.14
C GLU A 423 11.62 18.31 27.13
N ALA A 424 11.81 17.27 26.36
CA ALA A 424 10.96 16.09 26.29
C ALA A 424 11.75 14.85 26.73
N VAL A 425 11.04 13.82 27.17
CA VAL A 425 11.63 12.51 27.47
C VAL A 425 10.87 11.46 26.69
N VAL A 426 11.53 10.80 25.77
CA VAL A 426 10.97 9.67 25.04
C VAL A 426 11.10 8.43 25.92
N PRO A 427 10.01 7.75 26.27
CA PRO A 427 10.06 6.54 27.09
C PRO A 427 10.97 5.45 26.48
N ALA A 428 11.42 4.51 27.31
CA ALA A 428 12.01 3.27 26.81
C ALA A 428 11.06 2.58 25.84
N HIS A 429 11.56 2.12 24.70
CA HIS A 429 10.75 1.56 23.60
C HIS A 429 9.55 2.42 23.20
N GLY A 430 9.74 3.75 23.22
CA GLY A 430 8.68 4.72 23.00
C GLY A 430 8.96 5.69 21.85
N TRP A 431 7.98 6.51 21.56
CA TRP A 431 8.04 7.55 20.52
C TRP A 431 7.23 8.78 20.91
N LEU A 432 7.58 9.93 20.34
CA LEU A 432 6.88 11.21 20.51
C LEU A 432 6.79 11.95 19.18
N VAL A 433 5.71 12.73 19.00
CA VAL A 433 5.56 13.74 17.94
C VAL A 433 5.32 15.10 18.58
N LEU A 434 6.07 16.08 18.12
CA LEU A 434 6.12 17.43 18.66
C LEU A 434 5.89 18.46 17.53
N VAL A 435 5.15 19.53 17.82
CA VAL A 435 4.96 20.69 16.94
C VAL A 435 5.75 21.87 17.54
N PRO A 436 6.81 22.36 16.88
CA PRO A 436 7.54 23.56 17.34
C PRO A 436 6.62 24.79 17.43
N ARG A 437 6.89 25.65 18.42
CA ARG A 437 6.19 26.94 18.62
C ARG A 437 7.13 28.13 18.47
#